data_1ca11c7266f6b3058b75106b595224fe
#
_entry.id   1ca11c7266f6b3058b75106b595224fe
#
_cell.length_a   1.000
_cell.length_b   1.000
_cell.length_c   1.000
_cell.angle_alpha   90.00
_cell.angle_beta   90.00
_cell.angle_gamma   90.00
#
_symmetry.space_group_name_H-M   'P 1'
#
loop_
_entity.id
_entity.type
_entity.pdbx_description
1 polymer ?
#
loop_
_entity_poly.entity_id
_entity_poly.type
_entity_poly.pdbx_seq_one_letter_code
_entity_poly.pdbx_strand_id
1 'polypeptide(L)'
;MLEATGNYSALLVYLLSEAGITISLENPLKIKNFARVMLTVTKTDEIDARLIALYGEKMQPAPYKLRSDAILVLKQKRTVLRQLKKQLVATRNLKGSMEVLPFFDPKCKKTIEKTITFLEKRIKEMEEELASLAQGEYKKQMDLLTSIK
;
A
#
# COMPACT_ATOMS: atom_id res chain seq x y z
N MET A 1 17.32 3.04 13.69
CA MET A 1 16.46 1.98 13.13
C MET A 1 14.98 2.35 13.29
N LEU A 2 14.11 1.92 12.39
CA LEU A 2 12.66 2.17 12.40
C LEU A 2 11.90 0.87 12.14
N GLU A 3 10.68 0.79 12.67
CA GLU A 3 9.72 -0.26 12.34
C GLU A 3 8.85 0.17 11.16
N ALA A 4 8.54 -0.75 10.23
CA ALA A 4 7.74 -0.48 9.05
C ALA A 4 6.25 -0.42 9.39
N THR A 5 5.73 0.78 9.68
CA THR A 5 4.32 1.05 10.02
C THR A 5 3.50 1.57 8.82
N GLY A 6 3.76 1.04 7.64
CA GLY A 6 3.04 1.41 6.42
C GLY A 6 3.37 2.84 5.93
N ASN A 7 2.35 3.63 5.60
CA ASN A 7 2.57 4.97 5.05
C ASN A 7 3.13 5.97 6.09
N TYR A 8 2.91 5.74 7.38
CA TYR A 8 3.39 6.64 8.45
C TYR A 8 4.92 6.63 8.54
N SER A 9 5.55 5.47 8.38
CA SER A 9 7.01 5.38 8.36
C SER A 9 7.64 5.91 7.06
N ALA A 10 6.90 5.96 5.96
CA ALA A 10 7.45 6.33 4.65
C ALA A 10 7.94 7.78 4.59
N LEU A 11 7.16 8.73 5.13
CA LEU A 11 7.55 10.14 5.17
C LEU A 11 8.77 10.34 6.07
N LEU A 12 8.80 9.71 7.24
CA LEU A 12 9.93 9.81 8.17
C LEU A 12 11.21 9.23 7.54
N VAL A 13 11.11 8.07 6.88
CA VAL A 13 12.22 7.46 6.14
C VAL A 13 12.74 8.39 5.06
N TYR A 14 11.86 9.03 4.30
CA TYR A 14 12.23 9.98 3.26
C TYR A 14 12.99 11.18 3.84
N LEU A 15 12.42 11.85 4.85
CA LEU A 15 13.03 13.03 5.49
C LEU A 15 14.38 12.73 6.14
N LEU A 16 14.51 11.60 6.81
CA LEU A 16 15.78 11.18 7.42
C LEU A 16 16.83 10.84 6.35
N SER A 17 16.42 10.24 5.23
CA SER A 17 17.32 9.96 4.12
C SER A 17 17.81 11.24 3.45
N GLU A 18 16.93 12.24 3.24
CA GLU A 18 17.31 13.56 2.72
C GLU A 18 18.30 14.28 3.66
N ALA A 19 18.17 14.06 4.98
CA ALA A 19 19.11 14.56 5.98
C ALA A 19 20.43 13.76 6.05
N GLY A 20 20.65 12.79 5.15
CA GLY A 20 21.88 11.97 5.12
C GLY A 20 21.99 10.95 6.26
N ILE A 21 20.88 10.68 6.98
CA ILE A 21 20.88 9.74 8.09
C ILE A 21 20.68 8.31 7.58
N THR A 22 21.62 7.42 7.88
CA THR A 22 21.49 6.00 7.56
C THR A 22 20.34 5.36 8.36
N ILE A 23 19.40 4.77 7.66
CA ILE A 23 18.20 4.17 8.23
C ILE A 23 18.21 2.66 7.98
N SER A 24 17.80 1.89 8.99
CA SER A 24 17.40 0.49 8.82
C SER A 24 15.90 0.40 9.10
N LEU A 25 15.14 -0.20 8.17
CA LEU A 25 13.69 -0.34 8.26
C LEU A 25 13.36 -1.83 8.37
N GLU A 26 12.77 -2.23 9.50
CA GLU A 26 12.51 -3.61 9.81
C GLU A 26 11.02 -3.96 9.84
N ASN A 27 10.74 -5.23 9.58
CA ASN A 27 9.38 -5.78 9.62
C ASN A 27 8.88 -5.80 11.08
N PRO A 28 7.67 -5.28 11.38
CA PRO A 28 7.04 -5.33 12.70
C PRO A 28 7.03 -6.73 13.32
N LEU A 29 6.85 -7.76 12.51
CA LEU A 29 6.85 -9.15 12.99
C LEU A 29 8.19 -9.58 13.58
N LYS A 30 9.31 -9.12 13.00
CA LYS A 30 10.65 -9.41 13.53
C LYS A 30 10.83 -8.76 14.91
N ILE A 31 10.44 -7.49 15.05
CA ILE A 31 10.49 -6.77 16.32
C ILE A 31 9.61 -7.45 17.36
N LYS A 32 8.38 -7.82 16.99
CA LYS A 32 7.47 -8.55 17.88
C LYS A 32 8.02 -9.91 18.33
N ASN A 33 8.65 -10.66 17.43
CA ASN A 33 9.26 -11.94 17.79
C ASN A 33 10.48 -11.75 18.70
N PHE A 34 11.29 -10.72 18.46
CA PHE A 34 12.39 -10.36 19.33
C PHE A 34 11.90 -9.97 20.74
N ALA A 35 10.81 -9.20 20.84
CA ALA A 35 10.16 -8.88 22.11
C ALA A 35 9.79 -10.13 22.91
N ARG A 36 9.25 -11.15 22.22
CA ARG A 36 8.90 -12.43 22.85
C ARG A 36 10.12 -13.18 23.38
N VAL A 37 11.23 -13.18 22.61
CA VAL A 37 12.49 -13.80 23.06
C VAL A 37 13.04 -13.08 24.29
N MET A 38 12.88 -11.74 24.36
CA MET A 38 13.30 -10.92 25.48
C MET A 38 12.32 -10.96 26.66
N LEU A 39 11.26 -11.78 26.60
CA LEU A 39 10.21 -11.91 27.63
C LEU A 39 9.56 -10.56 28.03
N THR A 40 9.50 -9.63 27.10
CA THR A 40 8.89 -8.30 27.32
C THR A 40 7.37 -8.44 27.24
N VAL A 41 6.68 -8.34 28.36
CA VAL A 41 5.22 -8.58 28.47
C VAL A 41 4.44 -7.29 28.40
N THR A 42 5.00 -6.19 28.90
CA THR A 42 4.32 -4.88 28.97
C THR A 42 4.51 -4.11 27.66
N LYS A 43 3.41 -3.58 27.13
CA LYS A 43 3.41 -2.77 25.91
C LYS A 43 3.18 -1.31 26.25
N THR A 44 4.23 -0.51 26.16
CA THR A 44 4.20 0.96 26.20
C THR A 44 5.11 1.49 25.09
N ASP A 45 4.85 2.71 24.62
CA ASP A 45 5.67 3.33 23.56
C ASP A 45 7.15 3.45 23.97
N GLU A 46 7.43 3.66 25.26
CA GLU A 46 8.79 3.71 25.79
C GLU A 46 9.49 2.35 25.69
N ILE A 47 8.80 1.28 26.09
CA ILE A 47 9.34 -0.09 26.00
C ILE A 47 9.53 -0.50 24.54
N ASP A 48 8.57 -0.18 23.66
CA ASP A 48 8.67 -0.44 22.24
C ASP A 48 9.88 0.31 21.62
N ALA A 49 10.10 1.58 21.98
CA ALA A 49 11.26 2.35 21.50
C ALA A 49 12.60 1.76 21.98
N ARG A 50 12.69 1.35 23.24
CA ARG A 50 13.88 0.67 23.78
C ARG A 50 14.14 -0.67 23.12
N LEU A 51 13.08 -1.44 22.85
CA LEU A 51 13.14 -2.72 22.18
C LEU A 51 13.65 -2.59 20.73
N ILE A 52 13.15 -1.57 20.00
CA ILE A 52 13.61 -1.23 18.66
C ILE A 52 15.11 -0.85 18.67
N ALA A 53 15.54 -0.05 19.64
CA ALA A 53 16.94 0.32 19.79
C ALA A 53 17.82 -0.90 20.09
N LEU A 54 17.43 -1.76 21.00
CA LEU A 54 18.13 -2.99 21.38
C LEU A 54 18.20 -3.97 20.21
N TYR A 55 17.10 -4.11 19.46
CA TYR A 55 17.11 -4.92 18.22
C TYR A 55 18.12 -4.40 17.21
N GLY A 56 18.17 -3.08 17.00
CA GLY A 56 19.15 -2.44 16.12
C GLY A 56 20.58 -2.72 16.51
N GLU A 57 20.89 -2.63 17.82
CA GLU A 57 22.21 -2.91 18.38
C GLU A 57 22.62 -4.38 18.20
N LYS A 58 21.74 -5.33 18.55
CA LYS A 58 22.06 -6.75 18.56
C LYS A 58 22.03 -7.39 17.16
N MET A 59 21.06 -7.00 16.33
CA MET A 59 20.82 -7.64 15.03
C MET A 59 21.48 -6.92 13.86
N GLN A 60 21.92 -5.68 14.04
CA GLN A 60 22.59 -4.84 13.04
C GLN A 60 21.95 -4.94 11.64
N PRO A 61 20.65 -4.65 11.50
CA PRO A 61 19.95 -4.83 10.25
C PRO A 61 20.54 -3.96 9.14
N ALA A 62 20.54 -4.48 7.91
CA ALA A 62 21.11 -3.80 6.77
C ALA A 62 20.46 -2.42 6.54
N PRO A 63 21.24 -1.44 6.02
CA PRO A 63 20.72 -0.14 5.64
C PRO A 63 19.57 -0.26 4.62
N TYR A 64 18.50 0.49 4.85
CA TYR A 64 17.38 0.58 3.92
C TYR A 64 17.77 1.42 2.71
N LYS A 65 17.57 0.89 1.52
CA LYS A 65 17.73 1.64 0.27
C LYS A 65 16.39 2.26 -0.12
N LEU A 66 16.37 3.58 -0.25
CA LEU A 66 15.20 4.28 -0.79
C LEU A 66 14.83 3.69 -2.16
N ARG A 67 13.54 3.49 -2.35
CA ARG A 67 13.02 3.09 -3.66
C ARG A 67 13.00 4.31 -4.57
N SER A 68 13.18 4.10 -5.88
CA SER A 68 13.03 5.18 -6.85
C SER A 68 11.63 5.79 -6.79
N ASP A 69 11.52 7.07 -7.11
CA ASP A 69 10.24 7.79 -7.15
C ASP A 69 9.23 7.09 -8.05
N ALA A 70 9.68 6.50 -9.14
CA ALA A 70 8.84 5.73 -10.05
C ALA A 70 8.18 4.52 -9.38
N ILE A 71 8.91 3.78 -8.53
CA ILE A 71 8.33 2.68 -7.74
C ILE A 71 7.30 3.22 -6.75
N LEU A 72 7.54 4.38 -6.14
CA LEU A 72 6.60 5.00 -5.22
C LEU A 72 5.31 5.41 -5.95
N VAL A 73 5.42 6.05 -7.11
CA VAL A 73 4.29 6.42 -7.97
C VAL A 73 3.49 5.19 -8.39
N LEU A 74 4.16 4.14 -8.85
CA LEU A 74 3.52 2.89 -9.24
C LEU A 74 2.72 2.26 -8.07
N LYS A 75 3.30 2.26 -6.88
CA LYS A 75 2.65 1.77 -5.65
C LYS A 75 1.42 2.59 -5.27
N GLN A 76 1.50 3.91 -5.39
CA GLN A 76 0.36 4.82 -5.14
C GLN A 76 -0.77 4.56 -6.14
N LYS A 77 -0.47 4.55 -7.44
CA LYS A 77 -1.46 4.28 -8.50
C LYS A 77 -2.14 2.93 -8.32
N ARG A 78 -1.37 1.87 -8.02
CA ARG A 78 -1.92 0.55 -7.72
C ARG A 78 -2.84 0.55 -6.50
N THR A 79 -2.51 1.33 -5.47
CA THR A 79 -3.35 1.46 -4.27
C THR A 79 -4.67 2.14 -4.58
N VAL A 80 -4.63 3.23 -5.35
CA VAL A 80 -5.82 3.96 -5.81
C VAL A 80 -6.69 3.06 -6.70
N LEU A 81 -6.10 2.39 -7.69
CA LEU A 81 -6.81 1.45 -8.57
C LEU A 81 -7.54 0.37 -7.78
N ARG A 82 -6.86 -0.24 -6.80
CA ARG A 82 -7.49 -1.25 -5.93
C ARG A 82 -8.69 -0.69 -5.17
N GLN A 83 -8.60 0.56 -4.70
CA GLN A 83 -9.70 1.21 -3.98
C GLN A 83 -10.87 1.51 -4.92
N LEU A 84 -10.62 2.02 -6.12
CA LEU A 84 -11.66 2.26 -7.14
C LEU A 84 -12.39 0.96 -7.50
N LYS A 85 -11.65 -0.15 -7.70
CA LYS A 85 -12.26 -1.47 -7.96
C LYS A 85 -13.15 -1.95 -6.81
N LYS A 86 -12.73 -1.74 -5.54
CA LYS A 86 -13.57 -2.05 -4.37
C LYS A 86 -14.85 -1.21 -4.34
N GLN A 87 -14.74 0.09 -4.64
CA GLN A 87 -15.91 0.97 -4.71
C GLN A 87 -16.88 0.57 -5.81
N LEU A 88 -16.36 0.19 -6.99
CA LEU A 88 -17.19 -0.31 -8.10
C LEU A 88 -17.99 -1.55 -7.69
N VAL A 89 -17.34 -2.53 -7.06
CA VAL A 89 -18.03 -3.73 -6.57
C VAL A 89 -19.10 -3.37 -5.53
N ALA A 90 -18.78 -2.53 -4.56
CA ALA A 90 -19.73 -2.09 -3.54
C ALA A 90 -20.93 -1.35 -4.16
N THR A 91 -20.70 -0.48 -5.15
CA THR A 91 -21.75 0.28 -5.84
C THR A 91 -22.63 -0.63 -6.70
N ARG A 92 -22.06 -1.64 -7.37
CA ARG A 92 -22.82 -2.65 -8.12
C ARG A 92 -23.69 -3.51 -7.20
N ASN A 93 -23.16 -3.93 -6.04
CA ASN A 93 -23.92 -4.67 -5.04
C ASN A 93 -25.06 -3.85 -4.48
N LEU A 94 -24.83 -2.54 -4.21
CA LEU A 94 -25.90 -1.62 -3.81
C LEU A 94 -26.99 -1.54 -4.87
N LYS A 95 -26.62 -1.38 -6.17
CA LYS A 95 -27.60 -1.39 -7.26
C LYS A 95 -28.43 -2.67 -7.25
N GLY A 96 -27.78 -3.84 -7.19
CA GLY A 96 -28.48 -5.14 -7.14
C GLY A 96 -29.42 -5.27 -5.96
N SER A 97 -29.02 -4.80 -4.77
CA SER A 97 -29.89 -4.83 -3.59
C SER A 97 -31.12 -3.91 -3.70
N MET A 98 -30.99 -2.79 -4.41
CA MET A 98 -32.10 -1.87 -4.65
C MET A 98 -33.06 -2.38 -5.73
N GLU A 99 -32.57 -3.13 -6.71
CA GLU A 99 -33.37 -3.68 -7.82
C GLU A 99 -34.36 -4.78 -7.37
N VAL A 100 -34.15 -5.40 -6.23
CA VAL A 100 -35.07 -6.38 -5.65
C VAL A 100 -36.19 -5.76 -4.79
N LEU A 101 -36.15 -4.44 -4.57
CA LEU A 101 -37.19 -3.74 -3.82
C LEU A 101 -38.45 -3.58 -4.69
N PRO A 102 -39.66 -3.53 -4.08
CA PRO A 102 -40.91 -3.30 -4.80
C PRO A 102 -40.95 -2.00 -5.61
N PHE A 103 -40.15 -1.02 -5.20
CA PHE A 103 -39.97 0.24 -5.91
C PHE A 103 -38.53 0.74 -5.76
N PHE A 104 -37.93 1.14 -6.87
CA PHE A 104 -36.61 1.76 -6.91
C PHE A 104 -36.74 3.16 -7.50
N ASP A 105 -36.50 4.20 -6.69
CA ASP A 105 -36.60 5.59 -7.13
C ASP A 105 -35.71 5.86 -8.36
N PRO A 106 -36.29 6.38 -9.47
CA PRO A 106 -35.53 6.61 -10.71
C PRO A 106 -34.36 7.57 -10.56
N LYS A 107 -34.41 8.55 -9.65
CA LYS A 107 -33.30 9.48 -9.39
C LYS A 107 -32.15 8.75 -8.68
N CYS A 108 -32.47 7.91 -7.70
CA CYS A 108 -31.47 7.07 -7.03
C CYS A 108 -30.81 6.10 -8.02
N LYS A 109 -31.60 5.41 -8.85
CA LYS A 109 -31.10 4.51 -9.90
C LYS A 109 -30.14 5.22 -10.83
N LYS A 110 -30.54 6.37 -11.37
CA LYS A 110 -29.70 7.17 -12.28
C LYS A 110 -28.40 7.64 -11.62
N THR A 111 -28.45 7.99 -10.32
CA THR A 111 -27.25 8.38 -9.56
C THR A 111 -26.26 7.23 -9.42
N ILE A 112 -26.75 6.05 -9.05
CA ILE A 112 -25.92 4.84 -8.92
C ILE A 112 -25.29 4.46 -10.27
N GLU A 113 -26.08 4.48 -11.34
CA GLU A 113 -25.58 4.15 -12.70
C GLU A 113 -24.51 5.13 -13.18
N LYS A 114 -24.67 6.43 -12.96
CA LYS A 114 -23.64 7.44 -13.24
C LYS A 114 -22.36 7.20 -12.44
N THR A 115 -22.50 6.81 -11.16
CA THR A 115 -21.35 6.51 -10.31
C THR A 115 -20.60 5.28 -10.83
N ILE A 116 -21.32 4.22 -11.24
CA ILE A 116 -20.72 3.02 -11.85
C ILE A 116 -19.93 3.40 -13.10
N THR A 117 -20.56 4.11 -14.04
CA THR A 117 -19.91 4.55 -15.29
C THR A 117 -18.66 5.40 -15.02
N PHE A 118 -18.74 6.31 -14.05
CA PHE A 118 -17.59 7.12 -13.63
C PHE A 118 -16.44 6.26 -13.11
N LEU A 119 -16.75 5.31 -12.20
CA LEU A 119 -15.73 4.42 -11.62
C LEU A 119 -15.09 3.52 -12.69
N GLU A 120 -15.87 2.97 -13.61
CA GLU A 120 -15.38 2.14 -14.71
C GLU A 120 -14.42 2.92 -15.62
N LYS A 121 -14.79 4.16 -15.98
CA LYS A 121 -13.92 5.04 -16.76
C LYS A 121 -12.59 5.32 -16.03
N ARG A 122 -12.65 5.69 -14.73
CA ARG A 122 -11.44 5.96 -13.95
C ARG A 122 -10.56 4.75 -13.75
N ILE A 123 -11.15 3.57 -13.58
CA ILE A 123 -10.41 2.32 -13.49
C ILE A 123 -9.64 2.06 -14.78
N LYS A 124 -10.31 2.20 -15.94
CA LYS A 124 -9.68 1.99 -17.24
C LYS A 124 -8.51 2.95 -17.49
N GLU A 125 -8.72 4.25 -17.25
CA GLU A 125 -7.66 5.26 -17.35
C GLU A 125 -6.45 4.93 -16.46
N MET A 126 -6.69 4.53 -15.22
CA MET A 126 -5.62 4.18 -14.28
C MET A 126 -4.89 2.88 -14.67
N GLU A 127 -5.59 1.90 -15.27
CA GLU A 127 -4.98 0.67 -15.79
C GLU A 127 -4.07 0.97 -16.99
N GLU A 128 -4.50 1.84 -17.90
CA GLU A 128 -3.71 2.29 -19.04
C GLU A 128 -2.45 3.04 -18.61
N GLU A 129 -2.58 3.95 -17.65
CA GLU A 129 -1.43 4.66 -17.06
C GLU A 129 -0.44 3.71 -16.36
N LEU A 130 -0.93 2.73 -15.60
CA LEU A 130 -0.08 1.73 -14.95
C LEU A 130 0.64 0.84 -15.97
N ALA A 131 -0.03 0.43 -17.04
CA ALA A 131 0.56 -0.35 -18.12
C ALA A 131 1.68 0.43 -18.83
N SER A 132 1.44 1.71 -19.12
CA SER A 132 2.43 2.61 -19.73
C SER A 132 3.68 2.78 -18.85
N LEU A 133 3.51 3.04 -17.55
CA LEU A 133 4.62 3.16 -16.60
C LEU A 133 5.40 1.85 -16.46
N ALA A 134 4.71 0.72 -16.42
CA ALA A 134 5.36 -0.60 -16.33
C ALA A 134 6.21 -0.91 -17.57
N GLN A 135 5.72 -0.57 -18.76
CA GLN A 135 6.46 -0.77 -20.01
C GLN A 135 7.68 0.15 -20.13
N GLY A 136 7.60 1.38 -19.62
CA GLY A 136 8.72 2.34 -19.68
C GLY A 136 9.88 1.95 -18.77
N GLU A 137 9.63 1.71 -17.49
CA GLU A 137 10.70 1.51 -16.51
C GLU A 137 11.07 0.05 -16.24
N TYR A 138 10.14 -0.88 -16.47
CA TYR A 138 10.31 -2.30 -16.11
C TYR A 138 10.23 -3.25 -17.30
N LYS A 139 10.43 -2.74 -18.52
CA LYS A 139 10.33 -3.56 -19.74
C LYS A 139 11.19 -4.84 -19.66
N LYS A 140 12.44 -4.72 -19.22
CA LYS A 140 13.35 -5.88 -19.08
C LYS A 140 12.85 -6.91 -18.06
N GLN A 141 12.28 -6.46 -16.93
CA GLN A 141 11.73 -7.33 -15.89
C GLN A 141 10.41 -7.97 -16.35
N MET A 142 9.58 -7.23 -17.07
CA MET A 142 8.34 -7.74 -17.67
C MET A 142 8.62 -8.81 -18.71
N ASP A 143 9.60 -8.57 -19.58
CA ASP A 143 10.03 -9.53 -20.62
C ASP A 143 10.57 -10.83 -20.00
N LEU A 144 11.34 -10.71 -18.90
CA LEU A 144 11.80 -11.86 -18.12
C LEU A 144 10.64 -12.66 -17.50
N LEU A 145 9.66 -11.97 -16.89
CA LEU A 145 8.50 -12.63 -16.26
C LEU A 145 7.59 -13.31 -17.30
N THR A 146 7.44 -12.72 -18.48
CA THR A 146 6.62 -13.29 -19.56
C THR A 146 7.33 -14.40 -20.33
N SER A 147 8.66 -14.49 -20.27
CA SER A 147 9.45 -15.57 -20.88
C SER A 147 9.41 -16.89 -20.08
N ILE A 148 8.99 -16.85 -18.81
CA ILE A 148 8.79 -18.04 -17.97
C ILE A 148 7.43 -18.62 -18.31
N LYS A 149 7.42 -19.70 -19.10
CA LYS A 149 6.23 -20.53 -19.40
C LYS A 149 6.13 -21.66 -18.40
#